data_dc04571fe61ca0cc95930e3aead14aa6
#
_entry.id   dc04571fe61ca0cc95930e3aead14aa6
#
_cell.length_a   1.000
_cell.length_b   1.000
_cell.length_c   1.000
_cell.angle_alpha   90.00
_cell.angle_beta   90.00
_cell.angle_gamma   90.00
#
_symmetry.space_group_name_H-M   'P 1'
#
loop_
_entity.id
_entity.type
_entity.pdbx_description
1 polymer ?
#
loop_
_entity_poly.entity_id
_entity_poly.type
_entity_poly.pdbx_seq_one_letter_code
_entity_poly.pdbx_strand_id
1 'polypeptide(L)'
;MRKKITILTLLFCSFVTGLFANTPQYDIGIYGESASGVIAAIQGARMGKKVVLISKNDHVGGLVTSGLTATDMNRNDLIGGITKEFYNKIYNYYLQPEVWHNQDRESFMVSTLKRTYRGKNDERQIQWVYESSVAERI
;
A
#
# COMPACT_ATOMS: atom_id res chain seq x y z
N MET A 1 0.58 40.32 -48.88
CA MET A 1 1.52 39.80 -47.87
C MET A 1 0.95 39.83 -46.44
N ARG A 2 0.32 40.92 -45.97
CA ARG A 2 -0.23 41.02 -44.59
C ARG A 2 -1.22 39.89 -44.22
N LYS A 3 -2.19 39.53 -45.07
CA LYS A 3 -3.17 38.47 -44.81
C LYS A 3 -2.55 37.06 -44.61
N LYS A 4 -1.48 36.74 -45.34
CA LYS A 4 -0.77 35.45 -45.23
C LYS A 4 0.02 35.35 -43.92
N ILE A 5 0.61 36.46 -43.46
CA ILE A 5 1.32 36.52 -42.18
C ILE A 5 0.34 36.35 -41.02
N THR A 6 -0.83 36.99 -41.06
CA THR A 6 -1.87 36.86 -40.00
C THR A 6 -2.39 35.43 -39.87
N ILE A 7 -2.61 34.72 -41.00
CA ILE A 7 -3.06 33.33 -40.99
C ILE A 7 -1.97 32.41 -40.41
N LEU A 8 -0.71 32.62 -40.75
CA LEU A 8 0.40 31.84 -40.24
C LEU A 8 0.60 32.04 -38.71
N THR A 9 0.41 33.26 -38.22
CA THR A 9 0.50 33.56 -36.79
C THR A 9 -0.64 32.94 -35.99
N LEU A 10 -1.86 32.94 -36.54
CA LEU A 10 -3.02 32.28 -35.93
C LEU A 10 -2.85 30.77 -35.88
N LEU A 11 -2.34 30.14 -36.94
CA LEU A 11 -2.03 28.71 -36.98
C LEU A 11 -0.92 28.32 -35.99
N PHE A 12 0.09 29.15 -35.81
CA PHE A 12 1.16 28.92 -34.86
C PHE A 12 0.67 29.04 -33.40
N CYS A 13 -0.18 30.04 -33.08
CA CYS A 13 -0.78 30.21 -31.78
C CYS A 13 -1.69 29.00 -31.40
N SER A 14 -2.47 28.47 -32.34
CA SER A 14 -3.33 27.30 -32.09
C SER A 14 -2.52 26.01 -31.86
N PHE A 15 -1.33 25.88 -32.44
CA PHE A 15 -0.44 24.75 -32.25
C PHE A 15 0.21 24.75 -30.84
N VAL A 16 0.56 25.94 -30.33
CA VAL A 16 1.19 26.07 -28.99
C VAL A 16 0.22 25.81 -27.88
N THR A 17 -1.06 26.14 -28.01
CA THR A 17 -2.07 25.85 -26.95
C THR A 17 -2.38 24.35 -26.77
N GLY A 18 -2.17 23.53 -27.81
CA GLY A 18 -2.34 22.08 -27.75
C GLY A 18 -1.25 21.34 -26.95
N LEU A 19 -0.09 21.97 -26.75
CA LEU A 19 1.06 21.37 -26.06
C LEU A 19 0.95 21.40 -24.51
N PHE A 20 0.02 22.17 -23.96
CA PHE A 20 -0.21 22.26 -22.50
C PHE A 20 -1.41 21.45 -21.99
N ALA A 21 -2.07 20.69 -22.87
CA ALA A 21 -3.22 19.89 -22.50
C ALA A 21 -2.77 18.52 -21.98
N ASN A 22 -3.06 18.23 -20.72
CA ASN A 22 -2.95 16.95 -20.02
C ASN A 22 -1.73 16.72 -19.12
N THR A 23 -1.36 17.70 -18.32
CA THR A 23 -0.59 17.38 -17.13
C THR A 23 -1.56 16.76 -16.11
N PRO A 24 -1.34 15.53 -15.65
CA PRO A 24 -2.19 14.96 -14.62
C PRO A 24 -2.14 15.83 -13.36
N GLN A 25 -3.32 16.27 -12.89
CA GLN A 25 -3.42 17.07 -11.69
C GLN A 25 -3.81 16.16 -10.53
N TYR A 26 -3.10 16.32 -9.43
CA TYR A 26 -3.35 15.61 -8.17
C TYR A 26 -3.64 16.62 -7.06
N ASP A 27 -4.55 16.25 -6.15
CA ASP A 27 -4.88 17.05 -4.96
C ASP A 27 -3.81 16.88 -3.88
N ILE A 28 -3.20 15.67 -3.81
CA ILE A 28 -2.22 15.31 -2.79
C ILE A 28 -1.06 14.56 -3.43
N GLY A 29 0.15 15.04 -3.20
CA GLY A 29 1.39 14.33 -3.51
C GLY A 29 2.02 13.81 -2.23
N ILE A 30 2.32 12.49 -2.18
CA ILE A 30 2.98 11.85 -1.06
C ILE A 30 4.32 11.33 -1.54
N TYR A 31 5.40 11.76 -0.90
CA TYR A 31 6.74 11.28 -1.20
C TYR A 31 7.20 10.26 -0.15
N GLY A 32 7.50 9.05 -0.61
CA GLY A 32 7.97 7.94 0.20
C GLY A 32 7.03 6.74 0.19
N GLU A 33 7.62 5.58 0.00
CA GLU A 33 6.97 4.28 -0.16
C GLU A 33 6.80 3.50 1.15
N SER A 34 7.05 4.11 2.31
CA SER A 34 6.88 3.46 3.61
C SER A 34 5.41 3.11 3.89
N ALA A 35 5.17 2.26 4.86
CA ALA A 35 3.80 1.92 5.30
C ALA A 35 2.96 3.17 5.61
N SER A 36 3.56 4.20 6.20
CA SER A 36 2.87 5.48 6.48
C SER A 36 2.49 6.23 5.20
N GLY A 37 3.37 6.24 4.18
CA GLY A 37 3.07 6.85 2.88
C GLY A 37 1.90 6.15 2.18
N VAL A 38 1.89 4.81 2.18
CA VAL A 38 0.79 4.00 1.63
C VAL A 38 -0.52 4.28 2.36
N ILE A 39 -0.52 4.27 3.70
CA ILE A 39 -1.70 4.54 4.51
C ILE A 39 -2.23 5.97 4.27
N ALA A 40 -1.35 6.95 4.16
CA ALA A 40 -1.75 8.32 3.84
C ALA A 40 -2.39 8.43 2.45
N ALA A 41 -1.84 7.70 1.45
CA ALA A 41 -2.41 7.65 0.10
C ALA A 41 -3.81 7.01 0.10
N ILE A 42 -3.97 5.89 0.79
CA ILE A 42 -5.27 5.20 0.94
C ILE A 42 -6.28 6.14 1.59
N GLN A 43 -5.91 6.80 2.68
CA GLN A 43 -6.83 7.70 3.37
C GLN A 43 -7.21 8.91 2.50
N GLY A 44 -6.26 9.51 1.81
CA GLY A 44 -6.54 10.60 0.87
C GLY A 44 -7.51 10.17 -0.24
N ALA A 45 -7.30 8.99 -0.83
CA ALA A 45 -8.19 8.43 -1.84
C ALA A 45 -9.61 8.15 -1.29
N ARG A 46 -9.72 7.62 -0.07
CA ARG A 46 -11.01 7.40 0.62
C ARG A 46 -11.77 8.69 0.89
N MET A 47 -11.05 9.81 1.01
CA MET A 47 -11.65 11.15 1.13
C MET A 47 -11.99 11.79 -0.23
N GLY A 48 -11.95 11.02 -1.32
CA GLY A 48 -12.28 11.48 -2.66
C GLY A 48 -11.22 12.34 -3.32
N LYS A 49 -9.98 12.35 -2.81
CA LYS A 49 -8.88 13.11 -3.38
C LYS A 49 -8.14 12.31 -4.45
N LYS A 50 -7.66 13.02 -5.48
CA LYS A 50 -6.71 12.45 -6.44
C LYS A 50 -5.33 12.46 -5.78
N VAL A 51 -4.82 11.27 -5.49
CA VAL A 51 -3.55 11.11 -4.78
C VAL A 51 -2.49 10.52 -5.71
N VAL A 52 -1.26 11.01 -5.62
CA VAL A 52 -0.08 10.37 -6.21
C VAL A 52 0.90 10.00 -5.10
N LEU A 53 1.31 8.74 -5.08
CA LEU A 53 2.41 8.25 -4.25
C LEU A 53 3.67 8.21 -5.11
N ILE A 54 4.69 8.94 -4.68
CA ILE A 54 5.99 9.04 -5.38
C ILE A 54 6.98 8.18 -4.62
N SER A 55 7.40 7.10 -5.23
CA SER A 55 8.36 6.15 -4.69
C SER A 55 9.71 6.28 -5.41
N LYS A 56 10.78 6.07 -4.66
CA LYS A 56 12.13 5.90 -5.21
C LYS A 56 12.37 4.45 -5.64
N ASN A 57 11.67 3.51 -5.02
CA ASN A 57 11.81 2.07 -5.24
C ASN A 57 10.56 1.50 -5.91
N ASP A 58 10.72 0.36 -6.55
CA ASP A 58 9.61 -0.38 -7.18
C ASP A 58 8.74 -1.13 -6.16
N HIS A 59 9.14 -1.15 -4.89
CA HIS A 59 8.50 -1.84 -3.80
C HIS A 59 7.92 -0.87 -2.78
N VAL A 60 6.66 -1.06 -2.39
CA VAL A 60 5.94 -0.20 -1.45
C VAL A 60 5.65 -0.91 -0.13
N GLY A 61 5.45 -0.14 0.95
CA GLY A 61 5.11 -0.66 2.28
C GLY A 61 6.31 -0.69 3.25
N GLY A 62 7.53 -0.47 2.76
CA GLY A 62 8.74 -0.42 3.59
C GLY A 62 8.99 -1.72 4.36
N LEU A 63 9.34 -1.64 5.64
CA LEU A 63 9.67 -2.81 6.46
C LEU A 63 8.52 -3.82 6.58
N VAL A 64 7.27 -3.38 6.48
CA VAL A 64 6.09 -4.24 6.59
C VAL A 64 5.99 -5.23 5.44
N THR A 65 6.53 -4.88 4.27
CA THR A 65 6.49 -5.68 3.04
C THR A 65 7.85 -6.18 2.58
N SER A 66 8.94 -5.80 3.27
CA SER A 66 10.33 -6.08 2.82
C SER A 66 11.00 -7.23 3.57
N GLY A 67 10.25 -8.17 4.15
CA GLY A 67 10.81 -9.36 4.79
C GLY A 67 10.90 -9.33 6.31
N LEU A 68 10.58 -8.22 6.97
CA LEU A 68 10.38 -8.21 8.41
C LEU A 68 8.99 -8.78 8.69
N THR A 69 8.91 -10.09 8.81
CA THR A 69 7.66 -10.86 8.81
C THR A 69 7.01 -10.98 10.17
N ALA A 70 7.63 -10.47 11.23
CA ALA A 70 7.08 -10.50 12.59
C ALA A 70 6.95 -9.07 13.13
N THR A 71 5.75 -8.74 13.58
CA THR A 71 5.47 -7.46 14.22
C THR A 71 5.56 -7.61 15.74
N ASP A 72 6.50 -6.90 16.36
CA ASP A 72 6.62 -6.83 17.82
C ASP A 72 5.49 -5.97 18.40
N MET A 73 4.50 -6.63 18.98
CA MET A 73 3.33 -5.96 19.51
C MET A 73 2.97 -6.47 20.91
N ASN A 74 3.01 -5.58 21.89
CA ASN A 74 2.63 -5.88 23.26
C ASN A 74 1.15 -5.54 23.58
N ARG A 75 0.60 -4.54 22.90
CA ARG A 75 -0.73 -3.96 23.15
C ARG A 75 -1.55 -3.90 21.87
N ASN A 76 -2.08 -5.04 21.44
CA ASN A 76 -2.90 -5.19 20.24
C ASN A 76 -4.21 -4.37 20.29
N ASP A 77 -4.68 -4.11 21.50
CA ASP A 77 -5.86 -3.31 21.80
C ASP A 77 -5.74 -1.83 21.42
N LEU A 78 -4.51 -1.33 21.28
CA LEU A 78 -4.25 0.06 20.91
C LEU A 78 -4.24 0.30 19.40
N ILE A 79 -4.21 -0.76 18.58
CA ILE A 79 -4.23 -0.62 17.13
C ILE A 79 -5.64 -0.28 16.64
N GLY A 80 -5.75 0.81 15.89
CA GLY A 80 -6.99 1.30 15.32
C GLY A 80 -6.87 1.68 13.85
N GLY A 81 -7.97 2.19 13.29
CA GLY A 81 -8.02 2.75 11.93
C GLY A 81 -7.58 1.79 10.84
N ILE A 82 -6.96 2.32 9.80
CA ILE A 82 -6.49 1.56 8.62
C ILE A 82 -5.46 0.49 9.01
N THR A 83 -4.63 0.74 10.02
CA THR A 83 -3.67 -0.25 10.51
C THR A 83 -4.38 -1.51 11.02
N LYS A 84 -5.47 -1.35 11.78
CA LYS A 84 -6.28 -2.48 12.21
C LYS A 84 -6.94 -3.20 11.04
N GLU A 85 -7.39 -2.46 10.03
CA GLU A 85 -7.95 -3.05 8.81
C GLU A 85 -6.91 -3.91 8.08
N PHE A 86 -5.68 -3.42 7.95
CA PHE A 86 -4.56 -4.16 7.34
C PHE A 86 -4.33 -5.50 8.05
N TYR A 87 -4.14 -5.49 9.37
CA TYR A 87 -3.92 -6.74 10.11
C TYR A 87 -5.13 -7.67 10.10
N ASN A 88 -6.35 -7.14 10.07
CA ASN A 88 -7.56 -7.97 9.90
C ASN A 88 -7.60 -8.65 8.52
N LYS A 89 -7.15 -8.00 7.47
CA LYS A 89 -7.04 -8.60 6.14
C LYS A 89 -6.00 -9.71 6.11
N ILE A 90 -4.84 -9.52 6.75
CA ILE A 90 -3.83 -10.58 6.92
C ILE A 90 -4.43 -11.78 7.67
N TYR A 91 -5.11 -11.53 8.77
CA TYR A 91 -5.79 -12.60 9.52
C TYR A 91 -6.76 -13.38 8.64
N ASN A 92 -7.64 -12.69 7.92
CA ASN A 92 -8.63 -13.31 7.06
C ASN A 92 -7.99 -14.08 5.88
N TYR A 93 -6.86 -13.63 5.37
CA TYR A 93 -6.09 -14.37 4.37
C TYR A 93 -5.65 -15.73 4.90
N TYR A 94 -5.06 -15.77 6.09
CA TYR A 94 -4.59 -17.03 6.70
C TYR A 94 -5.68 -17.89 7.34
N LEU A 95 -6.95 -17.47 7.31
CA LEU A 95 -8.07 -18.34 7.64
C LEU A 95 -8.42 -19.31 6.49
N GLN A 96 -8.00 -19.01 5.27
CA GLN A 96 -8.29 -19.81 4.08
C GLN A 96 -7.37 -21.04 4.05
N PRO A 97 -7.91 -22.28 4.00
CA PRO A 97 -7.07 -23.49 3.99
C PRO A 97 -6.13 -23.56 2.78
N GLU A 98 -6.58 -23.04 1.65
CA GLU A 98 -5.85 -23.08 0.36
C GLU A 98 -4.57 -22.25 0.31
N VAL A 99 -4.35 -21.36 1.27
CA VAL A 99 -3.11 -20.54 1.29
C VAL A 99 -1.93 -21.23 1.95
N TRP A 100 -2.17 -22.37 2.60
CA TRP A 100 -1.18 -23.15 3.33
C TRP A 100 -0.48 -24.19 2.45
N HIS A 101 0.19 -23.73 1.37
CA HIS A 101 0.83 -24.64 0.42
C HIS A 101 2.17 -25.20 0.90
N ASN A 102 2.93 -24.44 1.68
CA ASN A 102 4.32 -24.76 2.03
C ASN A 102 4.48 -25.29 3.45
N GLN A 103 3.47 -25.12 4.29
CA GLN A 103 3.51 -25.51 5.69
C GLN A 103 2.10 -25.83 6.20
N ASP A 104 2.00 -26.86 7.04
CA ASP A 104 0.76 -27.16 7.74
C ASP A 104 0.41 -26.07 8.75
N ARG A 105 -0.83 -25.60 8.72
CA ARG A 105 -1.32 -24.51 9.57
C ARG A 105 -1.20 -24.84 11.06
N GLU A 106 -1.58 -26.04 11.47
CA GLU A 106 -1.54 -26.45 12.88
C GLU A 106 -0.10 -26.50 13.40
N SER A 107 0.81 -27.07 12.62
CA SER A 107 2.24 -27.08 12.91
C SER A 107 2.82 -25.67 13.02
N PHE A 108 2.41 -24.75 12.17
CA PHE A 108 2.80 -23.33 12.26
C PHE A 108 2.30 -22.68 13.55
N MET A 109 1.02 -22.85 13.87
CA MET A 109 0.42 -22.28 15.08
C MET A 109 1.11 -22.77 16.36
N VAL A 110 1.40 -24.06 16.44
CA VAL A 110 2.07 -24.66 17.60
C VAL A 110 3.55 -24.27 17.69
N SER A 111 4.30 -24.38 16.61
CA SER A 111 5.75 -24.21 16.64
C SER A 111 6.18 -22.74 16.61
N THR A 112 5.57 -21.94 15.75
CA THR A 112 6.01 -20.57 15.48
C THR A 112 5.33 -19.57 16.41
N LEU A 113 4.01 -19.58 16.48
CA LEU A 113 3.31 -18.57 17.27
C LEU A 113 3.49 -18.78 18.76
N LYS A 114 3.46 -20.02 19.24
CA LYS A 114 3.70 -20.32 20.67
C LYS A 114 5.07 -19.86 21.13
N ARG A 115 6.10 -20.05 20.30
CA ARG A 115 7.45 -19.60 20.58
C ARG A 115 7.60 -18.08 20.53
N THR A 116 7.05 -17.46 19.50
CA THR A 116 7.18 -16.02 19.23
C THR A 116 6.36 -15.18 20.23
N TYR A 117 5.19 -15.66 20.62
CA TYR A 117 4.26 -14.92 21.49
C TYR A 117 4.11 -15.52 22.90
N ARG A 118 5.18 -16.11 23.43
CA ARG A 118 5.27 -16.59 24.82
C ARG A 118 4.13 -17.51 25.23
N GLY A 119 3.75 -18.43 24.36
CA GLY A 119 2.77 -19.46 24.69
C GLY A 119 1.30 -19.03 24.65
N LYS A 120 1.01 -17.85 24.15
CA LYS A 120 -0.37 -17.45 23.88
C LYS A 120 -0.90 -18.23 22.68
N ASN A 121 -1.84 -19.14 22.93
CA ASN A 121 -2.54 -19.92 21.91
C ASN A 121 -3.77 -19.14 21.40
N ASP A 122 -3.56 -17.91 20.96
CA ASP A 122 -4.60 -17.11 20.32
C ASP A 122 -4.40 -17.18 18.81
N GLU A 123 -5.36 -17.76 18.13
CA GLU A 123 -5.37 -17.90 16.67
C GLU A 123 -5.19 -16.56 15.95
N ARG A 124 -5.65 -15.47 16.55
CA ARG A 124 -5.45 -14.11 16.02
C ARG A 124 -4.00 -13.66 15.98
N GLN A 125 -3.08 -14.35 16.68
CA GLN A 125 -1.65 -14.02 16.61
C GLN A 125 -1.06 -14.20 15.21
N ILE A 126 -1.71 -14.97 14.34
CA ILE A 126 -1.27 -15.16 12.94
C ILE A 126 -1.18 -13.84 12.17
N GLN A 127 -2.00 -12.86 12.50
CA GLN A 127 -1.95 -11.53 11.85
C GLN A 127 -0.65 -10.76 12.09
N TRP A 128 0.15 -11.16 13.07
CA TRP A 128 1.41 -10.50 13.43
C TRP A 128 2.64 -11.20 12.86
N VAL A 129 2.45 -12.38 12.25
CA VAL A 129 3.50 -13.14 11.59
C VAL A 129 3.00 -13.54 10.21
N TYR A 130 3.57 -12.97 9.17
CA TYR A 130 3.05 -13.10 7.82
C TYR A 130 4.16 -13.05 6.78
N GLU A 131 3.87 -13.54 5.58
CA GLU A 131 4.76 -13.44 4.43
C GLU A 131 4.73 -12.03 3.84
N SER A 132 5.90 -11.50 3.50
CA SER A 132 6.03 -10.16 2.89
C SER A 132 5.17 -9.99 1.64
N SER A 133 5.14 -11.03 0.79
CA SER A 133 4.34 -11.06 -0.43
C SER A 133 2.82 -10.97 -0.18
N VAL A 134 2.36 -11.46 0.98
CA VAL A 134 0.96 -11.30 1.40
C VAL A 134 0.70 -9.86 1.81
N ALA A 135 1.58 -9.28 2.64
CA ALA A 135 1.45 -7.90 3.08
C ALA A 135 1.45 -6.90 1.91
N GLU A 136 2.26 -7.17 0.88
CA GLU A 136 2.34 -6.31 -0.32
C GLU A 136 1.06 -6.34 -1.16
N ARG A 137 0.31 -7.45 -1.15
CA ARG A 137 -0.93 -7.62 -1.94
C ARG A 137 -2.18 -7.09 -1.24
N ILE A 138 -2.16 -6.91 0.06
CA ILE A 138 -3.30 -6.47 0.89
C ILE A 138 -3.50 -4.96 0.89
#